data_51566a2767b6c522abe002dfa571ed71
#
_entry.id   51566a2767b6c522abe002dfa571ed71
#
_cell.length_a   1.000
_cell.length_b   1.000
_cell.length_c   1.000
_cell.angle_alpha   90.00
_cell.angle_beta   90.00
_cell.angle_gamma   90.00
#
_symmetry.space_group_name_H-M   'P 1'
#
loop_
_entity.id
_entity.type
_entity.pdbx_description
1 polymer ?
#
loop_
_entity_poly.entity_id
_entity_poly.type
_entity_poly.pdbx_seq_one_letter_code
_entity_poly.pdbx_strand_id
1 'polypeptide(L)'
;MFQPDFGLFKAFFDVLIPPLADMDWLGDTTLAMVALVGSDVWHWTPYLTLVLIGGLATVPQDAREAAMMDGAGSWRVFMDVTLPSILPVLAVCLVLKTIFSLKMFDQVYMLTNGGPGNSTQTLAHYIYFNGFKYYNMGYASAVSYLLVIPMFGLTWIYMKLVFLKK
;
A
#
# COMPACT_ATOMS: atom_id res chain seq x y z
N MET A 1 12.74 11.00 -10.12
CA MET A 1 11.67 11.86 -9.60
C MET A 1 12.10 12.66 -8.37
N PHE A 2 12.63 12.02 -7.34
CA PHE A 2 13.04 12.63 -6.06
C PHE A 2 14.52 13.05 -5.99
N GLN A 3 15.26 13.03 -7.10
CA GLN A 3 16.67 13.43 -7.12
C GLN A 3 16.81 14.93 -6.91
N PRO A 4 17.68 15.38 -6.00
CA PRO A 4 17.78 16.81 -5.60
C PRO A 4 18.20 17.74 -6.74
N ASP A 5 18.96 17.24 -7.72
CA ASP A 5 19.49 18.11 -8.80
C ASP A 5 18.61 18.14 -10.07
N PHE A 6 17.88 17.05 -10.39
CA PHE A 6 17.15 16.91 -11.67
C PHE A 6 15.75 16.30 -11.52
N GLY A 7 15.19 16.24 -10.31
CA GLY A 7 13.91 15.59 -10.06
C GLY A 7 12.72 16.41 -10.56
N LEU A 8 11.73 15.76 -11.20
CA LEU A 8 10.46 16.40 -11.54
C LEU A 8 9.75 17.00 -10.33
N PHE A 9 9.92 16.43 -9.15
CA PHE A 9 9.39 16.96 -7.89
C PHE A 9 10.06 18.28 -7.52
N LYS A 10 11.39 18.41 -7.73
CA LYS A 10 12.07 19.69 -7.50
C LYS A 10 11.49 20.78 -8.41
N ALA A 11 11.40 20.53 -9.71
CA ALA A 11 10.84 21.49 -10.68
C ALA A 11 9.39 21.88 -10.35
N PHE A 12 8.59 20.96 -9.85
CA PHE A 12 7.21 21.20 -9.46
C PHE A 12 7.12 22.02 -8.14
N PHE A 13 7.94 21.69 -7.17
CA PHE A 13 7.96 22.41 -5.88
C PHE A 13 8.65 23.76 -5.97
N ASP A 14 9.64 23.95 -6.85
CA ASP A 14 10.25 25.26 -7.11
C ASP A 14 9.20 26.30 -7.53
N VAL A 15 8.16 25.86 -8.26
CA VAL A 15 7.09 26.75 -8.74
C VAL A 15 5.97 26.94 -7.71
N LEU A 16 5.60 25.87 -6.97
CA LEU A 16 4.42 25.88 -6.11
C LEU A 16 4.76 26.15 -4.64
N ILE A 17 5.83 25.56 -4.12
CA ILE A 17 6.20 25.61 -2.69
C ILE A 17 7.73 25.57 -2.58
N PRO A 18 8.44 26.70 -2.84
CA PRO A 18 9.90 26.76 -2.85
C PRO A 18 10.60 26.11 -1.64
N PRO A 19 10.11 26.27 -0.39
CA PRO A 19 10.77 25.65 0.76
C PRO A 19 10.87 24.12 0.72
N LEU A 20 10.00 23.44 -0.05
CA LEU A 20 10.00 21.97 -0.22
C LEU A 20 10.97 21.50 -1.33
N ALA A 21 11.36 22.40 -2.22
CA ALA A 21 12.26 22.10 -3.33
C ALA A 21 13.70 21.89 -2.89
N ASP A 22 14.13 22.62 -1.85
CA ASP A 22 15.49 22.57 -1.31
C ASP A 22 15.70 21.46 -0.26
N MET A 23 14.65 20.69 0.05
CA MET A 23 14.75 19.57 0.99
C MET A 23 15.45 18.37 0.33
N ASP A 24 16.40 17.78 1.06
CA ASP A 24 17.00 16.51 0.65
C ASP A 24 16.05 15.33 0.97
N TRP A 25 15.14 15.07 0.02
CA TRP A 25 14.10 14.06 0.16
C TRP A 25 14.62 12.63 0.36
N LEU A 26 15.83 12.34 -0.06
CA LEU A 26 16.40 10.99 0.03
C LEU A 26 17.55 10.89 1.03
N GLY A 27 18.11 11.99 1.47
CA GLY A 27 19.17 12.05 2.46
C GLY A 27 18.68 12.14 3.91
N ASP A 28 17.46 12.66 4.13
CA ASP A 28 16.83 12.64 5.44
C ASP A 28 15.99 11.38 5.63
N THR A 29 16.12 10.74 6.81
CA THR A 29 15.42 9.49 7.15
C THR A 29 13.91 9.60 7.07
N THR A 30 13.36 10.70 7.58
CA THR A 30 11.90 10.92 7.62
C THR A 30 11.36 11.23 6.24
N LEU A 31 12.05 12.10 5.51
CA LEU A 31 11.65 12.48 4.15
C LEU A 31 11.77 11.30 3.17
N ALA A 32 12.81 10.48 3.28
CA ALA A 32 12.96 9.27 2.49
C ALA A 32 11.82 8.28 2.71
N MET A 33 11.39 8.11 3.96
CA MET A 33 10.23 7.28 4.29
C MET A 33 8.93 7.87 3.72
N VAL A 34 8.72 9.19 3.84
CA VAL A 34 7.54 9.87 3.27
C VAL A 34 7.53 9.76 1.75
N ALA A 35 8.67 9.94 1.09
CA ALA A 35 8.80 9.77 -0.35
C ALA A 35 8.46 8.35 -0.80
N LEU A 36 8.94 7.35 -0.07
CA LEU A 36 8.68 5.93 -0.35
C LEU A 36 7.20 5.59 -0.17
N VAL A 37 6.60 5.99 0.95
CA VAL A 37 5.16 5.77 1.22
C VAL A 37 4.30 6.53 0.21
N GLY A 38 4.64 7.78 -0.09
CA GLY A 38 3.93 8.58 -1.09
C GLY A 38 3.95 7.96 -2.49
N SER A 39 5.11 7.43 -2.90
CA SER A 39 5.24 6.74 -4.19
C SER A 39 4.43 5.44 -4.22
N ASP A 40 4.38 4.69 -3.12
CA ASP A 40 3.61 3.46 -2.99
C ASP A 40 2.10 3.73 -3.02
N VAL A 41 1.64 4.75 -2.30
CA VAL A 41 0.23 5.19 -2.35
C VAL A 41 -0.15 5.62 -3.77
N TRP A 42 0.67 6.45 -4.42
CA TRP A 42 0.42 6.88 -5.80
C TRP A 42 0.35 5.71 -6.78
N HIS A 43 1.25 4.73 -6.63
CA HIS A 43 1.31 3.54 -7.49
C HIS A 43 0.05 2.66 -7.36
N TRP A 44 -0.44 2.46 -6.13
CA TRP A 44 -1.55 1.54 -5.87
C TRP A 44 -2.94 2.19 -5.96
N THR A 45 -3.05 3.50 -5.80
CA THR A 45 -4.33 4.22 -5.80
C THR A 45 -5.17 3.96 -7.06
N PRO A 46 -4.64 4.05 -8.30
CA PRO A 46 -5.45 3.81 -9.49
C PRO A 46 -6.04 2.41 -9.54
N TYR A 47 -5.22 1.39 -9.23
CA TYR A 47 -5.66 0.01 -9.23
C TYR A 47 -6.76 -0.26 -8.18
N LEU A 48 -6.53 0.16 -6.94
CA LEU A 48 -7.50 -0.01 -5.86
C LEU A 48 -8.79 0.75 -6.14
N THR A 49 -8.70 1.94 -6.70
CA THR A 49 -9.87 2.74 -7.10
C THR A 49 -10.72 2.00 -8.13
N LEU A 50 -10.11 1.43 -9.17
CA LEU A 50 -10.83 0.66 -10.18
C LEU A 50 -11.52 -0.58 -9.58
N VAL A 51 -10.84 -1.31 -8.71
CA VAL A 51 -11.43 -2.49 -8.04
C VAL A 51 -12.59 -2.09 -7.14
N LEU A 52 -12.47 -0.97 -6.42
CA LEU A 52 -13.54 -0.46 -5.55
C LEU A 52 -14.74 0.06 -6.35
N ILE A 53 -14.52 0.73 -7.47
CA ILE A 53 -15.60 1.15 -8.38
C ILE A 53 -16.35 -0.08 -8.90
N GLY A 54 -15.62 -1.13 -9.33
CA GLY A 54 -16.21 -2.40 -9.71
C GLY A 54 -17.03 -3.05 -8.57
N GLY A 55 -16.51 -3.01 -7.36
CA GLY A 55 -17.23 -3.47 -6.16
C GLY A 55 -18.50 -2.66 -5.88
N LEU A 56 -18.45 -1.35 -6.01
CA LEU A 56 -19.62 -0.48 -5.84
C LEU A 56 -20.71 -0.73 -6.88
N ALA A 57 -20.33 -1.11 -8.09
CA ALA A 57 -21.28 -1.46 -9.15
C ALA A 57 -22.07 -2.75 -8.85
N THR A 58 -21.60 -3.60 -7.94
CA THR A 58 -22.31 -4.82 -7.53
C THR A 58 -23.35 -4.59 -6.42
N VAL A 59 -23.42 -3.40 -5.85
CA VAL A 59 -24.36 -3.07 -4.77
C VAL A 59 -25.78 -3.03 -5.35
N PRO A 60 -26.74 -3.82 -4.81
CA PRO A 60 -28.12 -3.83 -5.31
C PRO A 60 -28.79 -2.46 -5.17
N GLN A 61 -29.25 -1.92 -6.30
CA GLN A 61 -29.91 -0.61 -6.31
C GLN A 61 -31.21 -0.64 -5.52
N ASP A 62 -31.97 -1.75 -5.65
CA ASP A 62 -33.24 -1.94 -4.93
C ASP A 62 -33.06 -1.83 -3.41
N ALA A 63 -31.98 -2.40 -2.86
CA ALA A 63 -31.70 -2.31 -1.43
C ALA A 63 -31.38 -0.87 -0.97
N ARG A 64 -30.74 -0.08 -1.82
CA ARG A 64 -30.46 1.34 -1.55
C ARG A 64 -31.73 2.18 -1.61
N GLU A 65 -32.58 1.92 -2.62
CA GLU A 65 -33.86 2.63 -2.78
C GLU A 65 -34.83 2.28 -1.65
N ALA A 66 -34.93 1.01 -1.25
CA ALA A 66 -35.72 0.60 -0.10
C ALA A 66 -35.30 1.30 1.19
N ALA A 67 -34.00 1.36 1.47
CA ALA A 67 -33.48 2.07 2.65
C ALA A 67 -33.82 3.58 2.61
N MET A 68 -33.79 4.20 1.43
CA MET A 68 -34.19 5.61 1.28
C MET A 68 -35.70 5.81 1.50
N MET A 69 -36.53 4.88 1.04
CA MET A 69 -37.96 4.91 1.29
C MET A 69 -38.30 4.77 2.79
N ASP A 70 -37.49 4.01 3.53
CA ASP A 70 -37.57 3.89 4.99
C ASP A 70 -37.03 5.12 5.73
N GLY A 71 -36.67 6.20 5.01
CA GLY A 71 -36.22 7.48 5.59
C GLY A 71 -34.75 7.48 6.00
N ALA A 72 -33.92 6.52 5.54
CA ALA A 72 -32.50 6.50 5.82
C ALA A 72 -31.77 7.62 5.06
N GLY A 73 -31.03 8.46 5.78
CA GLY A 73 -30.13 9.44 5.16
C GLY A 73 -28.94 8.76 4.46
N SER A 74 -28.27 9.49 3.55
CA SER A 74 -27.18 8.98 2.70
C SER A 74 -26.05 8.26 3.48
N TRP A 75 -25.71 8.77 4.67
CA TRP A 75 -24.69 8.14 5.54
C TRP A 75 -25.15 6.79 6.07
N ARG A 76 -26.42 6.68 6.43
CA ARG A 76 -27.01 5.42 6.92
C ARG A 76 -27.11 4.38 5.80
N VAL A 77 -27.55 4.79 4.61
CA VAL A 77 -27.54 3.94 3.40
C VAL A 77 -26.13 3.44 3.10
N PHE A 78 -25.12 4.31 3.23
CA PHE A 78 -23.73 3.90 3.03
C PHE A 78 -23.29 2.85 4.06
N MET A 79 -23.53 3.09 5.35
CA MET A 79 -23.07 2.20 6.42
C MET A 79 -23.82 0.86 6.49
N ASP A 80 -25.15 0.90 6.26
CA ASP A 80 -26.01 -0.28 6.48
C ASP A 80 -26.20 -1.14 5.21
N VAL A 81 -26.04 -0.53 4.02
CA VAL A 81 -26.26 -1.23 2.74
C VAL A 81 -24.97 -1.31 1.91
N THR A 82 -24.36 -0.15 1.62
CA THR A 82 -23.25 -0.11 0.66
C THR A 82 -21.99 -0.76 1.23
N LEU A 83 -21.55 -0.34 2.41
CA LEU A 83 -20.34 -0.83 3.04
C LEU A 83 -20.35 -2.35 3.31
N PRO A 84 -21.41 -2.94 3.88
CA PRO A 84 -21.49 -4.38 4.03
C PRO A 84 -21.45 -5.14 2.70
N SER A 85 -22.07 -4.58 1.65
CA SER A 85 -22.10 -5.22 0.33
C SER A 85 -20.72 -5.26 -0.34
N ILE A 86 -19.90 -4.21 -0.17
CA ILE A 86 -18.54 -4.16 -0.74
C ILE A 86 -17.46 -4.72 0.18
N LEU A 87 -17.80 -5.10 1.42
CA LEU A 87 -16.83 -5.61 2.40
C LEU A 87 -15.98 -6.79 1.87
N PRO A 88 -16.53 -7.78 1.13
CA PRO A 88 -15.71 -8.83 0.54
C PRO A 88 -14.67 -8.30 -0.46
N VAL A 89 -15.04 -7.30 -1.26
CA VAL A 89 -14.12 -6.67 -2.23
C VAL A 89 -13.02 -5.90 -1.48
N LEU A 90 -13.39 -5.14 -0.45
CA LEU A 90 -12.43 -4.45 0.42
C LEU A 90 -11.45 -5.42 1.07
N ALA A 91 -11.93 -6.58 1.53
CA ALA A 91 -11.05 -7.59 2.12
C ALA A 91 -10.02 -8.11 1.14
N VAL A 92 -10.42 -8.42 -0.09
CA VAL A 92 -9.49 -8.85 -1.15
C VAL A 92 -8.46 -7.75 -1.42
N CYS A 93 -8.88 -6.49 -1.54
CA CYS A 93 -7.98 -5.36 -1.73
C CYS A 93 -6.96 -5.25 -0.58
N LEU A 94 -7.42 -5.37 0.68
CA LEU A 94 -6.55 -5.29 1.86
C LEU A 94 -5.55 -6.45 1.91
N VAL A 95 -5.99 -7.68 1.62
CA VAL A 95 -5.10 -8.85 1.55
C VAL A 95 -4.02 -8.64 0.50
N LEU A 96 -4.42 -8.30 -0.72
CA LEU A 96 -3.47 -8.07 -1.81
C LEU A 96 -2.49 -6.94 -1.46
N LYS A 97 -3.00 -5.79 -1.00
CA LYS A 97 -2.14 -4.65 -0.63
C LYS A 97 -1.16 -5.01 0.49
N THR A 98 -1.61 -5.76 1.49
CA THR A 98 -0.73 -6.21 2.59
C THR A 98 0.38 -7.11 2.08
N ILE A 99 0.05 -8.10 1.24
CA ILE A 99 1.04 -9.00 0.64
C ILE A 99 2.08 -8.22 -0.18
N PHE A 100 1.62 -7.31 -1.04
CA PHE A 100 2.51 -6.52 -1.89
C PHE A 100 3.37 -5.54 -1.07
N SER A 101 2.82 -4.92 -0.01
CA SER A 101 3.60 -4.05 0.87
C SER A 101 4.70 -4.81 1.64
N LEU A 102 4.41 -6.02 2.12
CA LEU A 102 5.43 -6.85 2.79
C LEU A 102 6.54 -7.33 1.85
N LYS A 103 6.23 -7.47 0.56
CA LYS A 103 7.17 -7.85 -0.50
C LYS A 103 7.78 -6.65 -1.23
N MET A 104 7.53 -5.43 -0.76
CA MET A 104 8.03 -4.22 -1.42
C MET A 104 9.56 -4.24 -1.52
N PHE A 105 10.07 -4.36 -2.75
CA PHE A 105 11.48 -4.39 -3.09
C PHE A 105 11.83 -3.27 -4.08
N ASP A 106 11.12 -3.23 -5.21
CA ASP A 106 11.50 -2.42 -6.36
C ASP A 106 11.58 -0.92 -6.04
N GLN A 107 10.58 -0.40 -5.31
CA GLN A 107 10.55 1.01 -4.92
C GLN A 107 11.67 1.34 -3.94
N VAL A 108 11.92 0.47 -2.94
CA VAL A 108 13.02 0.66 -1.99
C VAL A 108 14.36 0.64 -2.73
N TYR A 109 14.57 -0.34 -3.59
CA TYR A 109 15.82 -0.49 -4.33
C TYR A 109 16.10 0.69 -5.26
N MET A 110 15.07 1.19 -5.96
CA MET A 110 15.21 2.26 -6.95
C MET A 110 15.24 3.67 -6.34
N LEU A 111 14.50 3.93 -5.26
CA LEU A 111 14.42 5.25 -4.66
C LEU A 111 15.51 5.50 -3.62
N THR A 112 15.65 4.61 -2.65
CA THR A 112 16.48 4.85 -1.47
C THR A 112 17.63 3.85 -1.35
N ASN A 113 17.56 2.72 -2.05
CA ASN A 113 18.48 1.59 -1.87
C ASN A 113 18.61 1.15 -0.40
N GLY A 114 17.51 1.30 0.37
CA GLY A 114 17.45 1.01 1.80
C GLY A 114 17.91 2.13 2.72
N GLY A 115 18.45 3.24 2.16
CA GLY A 115 19.01 4.37 2.91
C GLY A 115 17.98 5.45 3.31
N PRO A 116 18.44 6.48 4.04
CA PRO A 116 19.77 6.60 4.64
C PRO A 116 19.98 5.63 5.81
N GLY A 117 21.18 5.08 5.95
CA GLY A 117 21.58 4.23 7.08
C GLY A 117 20.73 2.99 7.34
N ASN A 118 20.09 2.39 6.34
CA ASN A 118 19.14 1.27 6.42
C ASN A 118 17.73 1.63 6.94
N SER A 119 17.39 2.91 7.11
CA SER A 119 16.10 3.34 7.67
C SER A 119 14.88 2.94 6.83
N THR A 120 15.05 2.80 5.51
CA THR A 120 13.99 2.40 4.58
C THR A 120 14.14 0.96 4.10
N GLN A 121 15.03 0.18 4.72
CA GLN A 121 15.28 -1.19 4.32
C GLN A 121 14.10 -2.10 4.65
N THR A 122 13.49 -2.72 3.63
CA THR A 122 12.48 -3.75 3.81
C THR A 122 13.11 -5.14 3.92
N LEU A 123 12.34 -6.11 4.44
CA LEU A 123 12.79 -7.52 4.49
C LEU A 123 13.10 -8.06 3.09
N ALA A 124 12.31 -7.70 2.08
CA ALA A 124 12.56 -8.12 0.70
C ALA A 124 13.89 -7.57 0.16
N HIS A 125 14.20 -6.31 0.45
CA HIS A 125 15.48 -5.69 0.12
C HIS A 125 16.64 -6.37 0.87
N TYR A 126 16.48 -6.64 2.15
CA TYR A 126 17.46 -7.35 2.97
C TYR A 126 17.76 -8.76 2.44
N ILE A 127 16.73 -9.53 2.05
CA ILE A 127 16.86 -10.85 1.44
C ILE A 127 17.66 -10.77 0.14
N TYR A 128 17.36 -9.81 -0.72
CA TYR A 128 18.05 -9.61 -1.97
C TYR A 128 19.55 -9.33 -1.75
N PHE A 129 19.89 -8.44 -0.83
CA PHE A 129 21.30 -8.13 -0.56
C PHE A 129 22.06 -9.33 -0.01
N ASN A 130 21.49 -10.07 0.94
CA ASN A 130 22.14 -11.26 1.48
C ASN A 130 22.29 -12.38 0.44
N GLY A 131 21.27 -12.60 -0.40
CA GLY A 131 21.30 -13.64 -1.42
C GLY A 131 22.21 -13.29 -2.60
N PHE A 132 22.02 -12.14 -3.21
CA PHE A 132 22.61 -11.80 -4.50
C PHE A 132 23.84 -10.89 -4.42
N LYS A 133 23.97 -10.07 -3.37
CA LYS A 133 25.15 -9.20 -3.17
C LYS A 133 26.22 -9.88 -2.31
N TYR A 134 25.80 -10.55 -1.24
CA TYR A 134 26.72 -11.24 -0.32
C TYR A 134 26.83 -12.73 -0.59
N TYR A 135 26.11 -13.27 -1.59
CA TYR A 135 26.10 -14.67 -1.99
C TYR A 135 25.77 -15.66 -0.86
N ASN A 136 25.07 -15.20 0.18
CA ASN A 136 24.65 -16.04 1.30
C ASN A 136 23.23 -16.59 1.05
N MET A 137 23.10 -17.46 0.05
CA MET A 137 21.82 -18.00 -0.41
C MET A 137 21.06 -18.77 0.68
N GLY A 138 21.78 -19.54 1.51
CA GLY A 138 21.15 -20.32 2.60
C GLY A 138 20.47 -19.43 3.62
N TYR A 139 21.15 -18.37 4.05
CA TYR A 139 20.59 -17.39 4.97
C TYR A 139 19.42 -16.61 4.35
N ALA A 140 19.59 -16.12 3.13
CA ALA A 140 18.53 -15.41 2.41
C ALA A 140 17.27 -16.26 2.24
N SER A 141 17.42 -17.56 1.93
CA SER A 141 16.30 -18.49 1.86
C SER A 141 15.60 -18.67 3.20
N ALA A 142 16.35 -18.82 4.30
CA ALA A 142 15.77 -18.93 5.64
C ALA A 142 14.95 -17.68 6.02
N VAL A 143 15.49 -16.49 5.77
CA VAL A 143 14.77 -15.22 6.02
C VAL A 143 13.54 -15.09 5.11
N SER A 144 13.59 -15.58 3.87
CA SER A 144 12.44 -15.61 2.96
C SER A 144 11.29 -16.46 3.51
N TYR A 145 11.57 -17.63 4.07
CA TYR A 145 10.54 -18.44 4.73
C TYR A 145 9.95 -17.75 5.96
N LEU A 146 10.78 -17.06 6.75
CA LEU A 146 10.30 -16.26 7.90
C LEU A 146 9.38 -15.11 7.47
N LEU A 147 9.60 -14.52 6.29
CA LEU A 147 8.72 -13.50 5.74
C LEU A 147 7.36 -14.08 5.30
N VAL A 148 7.34 -15.31 4.79
CA VAL A 148 6.12 -15.96 4.30
C VAL A 148 5.15 -16.29 5.45
N ILE A 149 5.66 -16.65 6.63
CA ILE A 149 4.83 -17.01 7.80
C ILE A 149 3.85 -15.89 8.19
N PRO A 150 4.28 -14.63 8.45
CA PRO A 150 3.35 -13.55 8.77
C PRO A 150 2.40 -13.22 7.62
N MET A 151 2.80 -13.39 6.36
CA MET A 151 1.92 -13.19 5.21
C MET A 151 0.74 -14.16 5.24
N PHE A 152 1.00 -15.45 5.49
CA PHE A 152 -0.07 -16.43 5.65
C PHE A 152 -0.94 -16.15 6.87
N GLY A 153 -0.34 -15.79 8.00
CA GLY A 153 -1.06 -15.43 9.21
C GLY A 153 -2.02 -14.26 9.01
N LEU A 154 -1.55 -13.18 8.40
CA LEU A 154 -2.38 -12.01 8.09
C LEU A 154 -3.49 -12.34 7.10
N THR A 155 -3.18 -13.07 6.03
CA THR A 155 -4.19 -13.50 5.06
C THR A 155 -5.28 -14.34 5.74
N TRP A 156 -4.91 -15.27 6.59
CA TRP A 156 -5.86 -16.09 7.34
C TRP A 156 -6.74 -15.25 8.29
N ILE A 157 -6.16 -14.27 8.99
CA ILE A 157 -6.89 -13.34 9.87
C ILE A 157 -7.92 -12.54 9.05
N TYR A 158 -7.52 -11.95 7.92
CA TYR A 158 -8.43 -11.20 7.06
C TYR A 158 -9.58 -12.07 6.53
N MET A 159 -9.26 -13.29 6.07
CA MET A 159 -10.27 -14.25 5.60
C MET A 159 -11.25 -14.60 6.72
N LYS A 160 -10.76 -14.85 7.94
CA LYS A 160 -11.60 -15.15 9.08
C LYS A 160 -12.51 -14.00 9.47
N LEU A 161 -12.00 -12.76 9.47
CA LEU A 161 -12.78 -11.58 9.85
C LEU A 161 -13.89 -11.26 8.87
N VAL A 162 -13.68 -11.51 7.57
CA VAL A 162 -14.63 -11.11 6.53
C VAL A 162 -15.59 -12.23 6.16
N PHE A 163 -15.10 -13.46 6.00
CA PHE A 163 -15.91 -14.55 5.47
C PHE A 163 -16.48 -15.50 6.52
N LEU A 164 -15.88 -15.58 7.72
CA LEU A 164 -16.36 -16.47 8.79
C LEU A 164 -17.26 -15.77 9.82
N LYS A 165 -17.57 -14.50 9.64
CA LYS A 165 -18.48 -13.74 10.50
C LYS A 165 -19.93 -13.77 9.99
N LYS A 166 -20.25 -14.76 9.11
CA LYS A 166 -21.62 -15.08 8.72
C LYS A 166 -22.19 -16.21 9.57
#